data_5878d884675daa23155f9cf71ede21f1
#
_entry.id   5878d884675daa23155f9cf71ede21f1
#
_cell.length_a   1.000
_cell.length_b   1.000
_cell.length_c   1.000
_cell.angle_alpha   90.00
_cell.angle_beta   90.00
_cell.angle_gamma   90.00
#
_symmetry.space_group_name_H-M   'P 1'
#
loop_
_entity.id
_entity.type
_entity.pdbx_description
1 polymer ?
#
loop_
_entity_poly.entity_id
_entity_poly.type
_entity_poly.pdbx_seq_one_letter_code
_entity_poly.pdbx_strand_id
1 'polypeptide(L)'
;MPTLHTPRRFYLLSVLILLSAMLFTHCGGGGGGDTNGTTSSGGASGASGASGAGGTTTGSGPASGAGGGGATGSGSAGTGMSSGGTAMAATHDVLTYHNDIARTGQNLNETVLTPANVNTTTFGKVGFFAVDGKVDAQPLFVESLAIAGGTHNVLYVVTEHDSVYALDADSGTPLWQVSMLGAGETPSDDLGCGQITREIGITSTPVIDRSRGAHGTIFLVAMSKDASGGYHQRVHALDLASGTEVLNGPTEVAASYPGNGANSSNGRVVFAPAAYAERAGLLLLGGVVYTTWTSHCDEGAYTGWIMGYSADSLQQTAVLNVTPNGSGGAIWMSGAGPASDGASIYLLDANGTFDTTLNSGGMPAQGNFGNAFLKLGTAGGLAVADYFAMSSTVQESKADEDLGSGGALVLPDVTDANGVVQHLALGTGKDDIVYVVNRDSMGKFNAAGDQIYQEIQEQLRGGEFGMPAYFNGRVYFGSVNDNLKAFTLTNALLSTAPTAQTRMAFAYPGTTPSISANGSANGIVWAAENGNMAALHAFDPATLAELYNSNQMGTRDQFGAGNKFITPMITNGKVYVGTTNGVAVFGLLKG
;
A
#
# COMPACT_ATOMS: atom_id res chain seq x y z
N MET A 1 -39.89 -14.99 65.36
CA MET A 1 -41.23 -15.35 64.88
C MET A 1 -41.56 -14.52 63.65
N PRO A 2 -42.01 -15.07 62.55
CA PRO A 2 -41.34 -16.01 61.69
C PRO A 2 -40.84 -15.38 60.39
N THR A 3 -39.87 -16.02 59.85
CA THR A 3 -39.18 -15.77 58.56
C THR A 3 -40.11 -16.05 57.35
N LEU A 4 -40.16 -15.10 56.42
CA LEU A 4 -40.77 -15.34 55.08
C LEU A 4 -39.65 -15.41 54.04
N HIS A 5 -39.48 -16.60 53.51
CA HIS A 5 -38.71 -16.93 52.31
C HIS A 5 -39.49 -16.49 51.05
N THR A 6 -38.85 -15.71 50.16
CA THR A 6 -39.30 -15.52 48.81
C THR A 6 -38.34 -16.20 47.83
N PRO A 7 -38.86 -16.94 46.82
CA PRO A 7 -38.01 -17.70 45.91
C PRO A 7 -37.52 -16.83 44.75
N ARG A 8 -36.24 -16.97 44.43
CA ARG A 8 -35.61 -16.40 43.20
C ARG A 8 -36.12 -17.13 41.97
N ARG A 9 -36.75 -16.40 41.08
CA ARG A 9 -37.09 -16.85 39.72
C ARG A 9 -35.83 -16.77 38.85
N PHE A 10 -35.39 -17.91 38.34
CA PHE A 10 -34.47 -18.03 37.21
C PHE A 10 -35.22 -17.73 35.93
N TYR A 11 -34.80 -16.70 35.17
CA TYR A 11 -35.17 -16.52 33.79
C TYR A 11 -34.15 -17.24 32.92
N LEU A 12 -34.56 -18.35 32.30
CA LEU A 12 -33.87 -18.96 31.16
C LEU A 12 -34.13 -18.05 29.94
N LEU A 13 -33.08 -17.42 29.43
CA LEU A 13 -33.09 -16.78 28.12
C LEU A 13 -32.70 -17.83 27.07
N SER A 14 -33.66 -18.27 26.29
CA SER A 14 -33.44 -19.14 25.14
C SER A 14 -32.86 -18.30 24.01
N VAL A 15 -31.61 -18.55 23.66
CA VAL A 15 -30.99 -17.99 22.45
C VAL A 15 -31.40 -18.88 21.27
N LEU A 16 -32.19 -18.33 20.38
CA LEU A 16 -32.56 -18.93 19.11
C LEU A 16 -31.44 -18.63 18.11
N ILE A 17 -30.61 -19.64 17.81
CA ILE A 17 -29.62 -19.57 16.73
C ILE A 17 -30.38 -19.94 15.44
N LEU A 18 -30.57 -18.96 14.55
CA LEU A 18 -30.99 -19.19 13.17
C LEU A 18 -29.75 -19.57 12.34
N LEU A 19 -29.60 -20.86 12.07
CA LEU A 19 -28.73 -21.37 11.01
C LEU A 19 -29.43 -21.14 9.67
N SER A 20 -28.92 -20.24 8.84
CA SER A 20 -29.28 -20.16 7.42
C SER A 20 -28.35 -21.10 6.66
N ALA A 21 -28.87 -22.32 6.35
CA ALA A 21 -28.22 -23.22 5.41
C ALA A 21 -28.54 -22.75 3.99
N MET A 22 -27.55 -22.28 3.23
CA MET A 22 -27.65 -22.15 1.78
C MET A 22 -27.38 -23.53 1.14
N LEU A 23 -28.40 -24.08 0.54
CA LEU A 23 -28.32 -25.25 -0.34
C LEU A 23 -27.68 -24.82 -1.68
N PHE A 24 -26.50 -25.36 -1.97
CA PHE A 24 -26.00 -25.40 -3.33
C PHE A 24 -26.59 -26.62 -4.04
N THR A 25 -27.43 -26.37 -5.02
CA THR A 25 -27.90 -27.41 -5.96
C THR A 25 -26.84 -27.63 -7.04
N HIS A 26 -26.18 -28.78 -6.96
CA HIS A 26 -25.41 -29.34 -8.07
C HIS A 26 -26.38 -29.84 -9.13
N CYS A 27 -26.27 -29.36 -10.36
CA CYS A 27 -26.83 -29.99 -11.53
C CYS A 27 -25.72 -30.69 -12.30
N GLY A 28 -25.63 -32.00 -12.15
CA GLY A 28 -24.82 -32.87 -13.00
C GLY A 28 -25.60 -33.26 -14.25
N GLY A 29 -24.93 -33.29 -15.36
CA GLY A 29 -25.43 -33.85 -16.62
C GLY A 29 -24.28 -34.51 -17.36
N GLY A 30 -24.29 -35.84 -17.30
CA GLY A 30 -23.32 -36.68 -18.00
C GLY A 30 -23.81 -37.08 -19.40
N GLY A 31 -22.90 -37.67 -20.14
CA GLY A 31 -23.08 -38.38 -21.42
C GLY A 31 -21.82 -38.13 -22.24
N GLY A 32 -20.93 -39.00 -22.50
CA GLY A 32 -21.02 -40.39 -22.94
C GLY A 32 -20.80 -40.44 -24.45
N GLY A 33 -19.71 -41.03 -24.90
CA GLY A 33 -19.55 -41.34 -26.32
C GLY A 33 -18.08 -41.55 -26.76
N ASP A 34 -17.68 -42.80 -26.70
CA ASP A 34 -16.48 -43.39 -27.32
C ASP A 34 -16.36 -43.11 -28.83
N THR A 35 -15.18 -43.05 -29.40
CA THR A 35 -14.60 -44.15 -30.21
C THR A 35 -13.37 -43.70 -31.00
N ASN A 36 -12.30 -44.45 -30.80
CA ASN A 36 -11.33 -45.06 -31.75
C ASN A 36 -10.84 -44.31 -33.01
N GLY A 37 -9.54 -44.47 -33.18
CA GLY A 37 -8.93 -44.65 -34.51
C GLY A 37 -7.53 -44.08 -34.68
N THR A 38 -6.56 -44.79 -34.22
CA THR A 38 -5.45 -45.44 -34.95
C THR A 38 -4.63 -44.65 -35.97
N THR A 39 -3.32 -44.71 -35.69
CA THR A 39 -2.15 -44.96 -36.62
C THR A 39 -1.81 -43.85 -37.60
N SER A 40 -0.61 -43.47 -37.84
CA SER A 40 0.71 -44.10 -37.87
C SER A 40 1.76 -43.12 -38.41
N SER A 41 2.94 -43.26 -37.87
CA SER A 41 4.23 -43.30 -38.59
C SER A 41 4.65 -42.11 -39.47
N GLY A 42 5.76 -41.59 -39.14
CA GLY A 42 7.02 -41.94 -39.74
C GLY A 42 7.87 -40.78 -40.11
N GLY A 43 9.11 -40.89 -39.82
CA GLY A 43 10.30 -40.59 -40.57
C GLY A 43 10.90 -39.23 -40.28
N ALA A 44 11.94 -39.12 -39.56
CA ALA A 44 13.35 -39.52 -39.70
C ALA A 44 14.17 -38.59 -40.61
N SER A 45 15.30 -38.20 -40.02
CA SER A 45 16.59 -37.87 -40.62
C SER A 45 16.75 -36.50 -41.27
N GLY A 46 17.79 -35.79 -41.04
CA GLY A 46 19.20 -35.91 -40.82
C GLY A 46 19.80 -34.53 -40.59
N ALA A 47 20.69 -34.34 -39.75
CA ALA A 47 22.12 -34.57 -39.74
C ALA A 47 22.96 -33.59 -40.56
N SER A 48 23.98 -33.13 -39.87
CA SER A 48 25.30 -32.62 -40.29
C SER A 48 25.37 -31.21 -40.84
N GLY A 49 26.37 -30.43 -40.51
CA GLY A 49 27.72 -30.51 -40.00
C GLY A 49 28.23 -29.10 -39.79
N ALA A 50 28.99 -28.84 -38.85
CA ALA A 50 30.43 -28.95 -38.69
C ALA A 50 31.27 -27.80 -39.30
N SER A 51 32.07 -27.24 -38.39
CA SER A 51 33.46 -26.73 -38.55
C SER A 51 33.63 -25.31 -39.13
N GLY A 52 34.42 -24.48 -38.49
CA GLY A 52 35.80 -24.43 -38.17
C GLY A 52 36.14 -23.06 -37.54
N ALA A 53 36.87 -23.03 -36.48
CA ALA A 53 38.33 -22.77 -36.40
C ALA A 53 38.72 -21.39 -36.93
N GLY A 54 39.32 -20.50 -36.21
CA GLY A 54 40.44 -20.46 -35.35
C GLY A 54 41.08 -19.09 -35.47
N GLY A 55 41.81 -18.63 -34.46
CA GLY A 55 42.62 -17.44 -34.59
C GLY A 55 43.05 -16.80 -33.25
N THR A 56 44.07 -17.36 -32.67
CA THR A 56 44.92 -16.81 -31.60
C THR A 56 45.80 -15.66 -32.06
N THR A 57 46.07 -14.68 -31.18
CA THR A 57 47.41 -14.06 -30.96
C THR A 57 47.29 -13.13 -29.74
N THR A 58 47.86 -13.41 -28.61
CA THR A 58 49.19 -13.16 -27.97
C THR A 58 49.74 -11.73 -28.07
N GLY A 59 50.10 -11.24 -26.89
CA GLY A 59 51.02 -10.10 -26.73
C GLY A 59 50.87 -9.43 -25.36
N SER A 60 51.46 -9.90 -24.37
CA SER A 60 52.68 -9.56 -23.59
C SER A 60 52.68 -8.16 -22.92
N GLY A 61 52.79 -8.21 -21.58
CA GLY A 61 53.17 -7.09 -20.72
C GLY A 61 54.65 -6.67 -20.91
N PRO A 62 55.21 -5.80 -20.12
CA PRO A 62 55.69 -6.15 -18.79
C PRO A 62 55.62 -5.06 -17.69
N ALA A 63 55.99 -5.51 -16.53
CA ALA A 63 56.12 -5.01 -15.22
C ALA A 63 57.20 -3.96 -15.01
N SER A 64 57.12 -3.41 -13.79
CA SER A 64 58.12 -3.11 -12.77
C SER A 64 58.35 -1.65 -12.40
N GLY A 65 58.44 -1.47 -11.11
CA GLY A 65 59.12 -0.32 -10.50
C GLY A 65 58.69 -0.09 -9.03
N ALA A 66 59.42 -0.75 -8.14
CA ALA A 66 59.33 -0.54 -6.69
C ALA A 66 60.04 0.74 -6.25
N GLY A 67 59.65 1.30 -5.11
CA GLY A 67 60.41 2.32 -4.43
C GLY A 67 59.74 2.79 -3.13
N GLY A 68 60.27 2.32 -2.03
CA GLY A 68 59.82 2.61 -0.69
C GLY A 68 60.28 3.94 -0.13
N GLY A 69 59.77 4.33 1.02
CA GLY A 69 60.21 5.42 1.86
C GLY A 69 59.18 5.81 2.91
N GLY A 70 59.42 5.39 4.14
CA GLY A 70 58.63 5.82 5.29
C GLY A 70 59.03 7.21 5.79
N ALA A 71 58.15 7.88 6.48
CA ALA A 71 58.41 8.70 7.67
C ALA A 71 57.13 9.33 8.23
N THR A 72 56.86 8.99 9.43
CA THR A 72 56.41 9.75 10.62
C THR A 72 55.81 11.14 10.45
N GLY A 73 54.59 11.31 11.01
CA GLY A 73 54.45 12.42 11.91
C GLY A 73 53.40 13.48 11.60
N SER A 74 52.59 13.67 12.61
CA SER A 74 51.89 14.87 13.05
C SER A 74 50.56 15.22 12.35
N GLY A 75 49.58 15.28 13.25
CA GLY A 75 48.25 15.72 13.00
C GLY A 75 48.13 17.11 12.43
N SER A 76 47.20 17.24 11.53
CA SER A 76 46.69 18.54 11.13
C SER A 76 45.17 18.43 11.12
N ALA A 77 44.54 19.26 11.92
CA ALA A 77 43.10 19.47 11.94
C ALA A 77 42.66 19.89 10.54
N GLY A 78 42.01 18.98 9.84
CA GLY A 78 41.30 19.27 8.61
C GLY A 78 40.09 20.12 8.92
N THR A 79 40.18 21.40 8.62
CA THR A 79 39.04 22.30 8.48
C THR A 79 38.13 21.72 7.39
N GLY A 80 37.05 21.08 7.83
CA GLY A 80 35.96 20.71 6.96
C GLY A 80 35.42 21.97 6.30
N MET A 81 35.53 22.06 4.99
CA MET A 81 34.79 23.02 4.21
C MET A 81 33.31 22.66 4.39
N SER A 82 32.63 23.40 5.26
CA SER A 82 31.18 23.52 5.28
C SER A 82 30.78 24.08 3.92
N SER A 83 30.34 23.21 3.00
CA SER A 83 29.49 23.64 1.90
C SER A 83 28.23 24.19 2.56
N GLY A 84 28.10 25.50 2.57
CA GLY A 84 26.90 26.21 2.99
C GLY A 84 25.75 25.94 2.02
N GLY A 85 25.23 24.70 2.05
CA GLY A 85 23.88 24.43 1.66
C GLY A 85 23.01 25.04 2.75
N THR A 86 22.27 26.10 2.43
CA THR A 86 21.11 26.50 3.21
C THR A 86 20.29 25.23 3.44
N ALA A 87 20.26 24.75 4.68
CA ALA A 87 19.31 23.70 5.05
C ALA A 87 17.93 24.22 4.63
N MET A 88 17.33 23.59 3.62
CA MET A 88 15.94 23.87 3.28
C MET A 88 15.15 23.62 4.56
N ALA A 89 14.36 24.62 4.96
CA ALA A 89 13.44 24.44 6.09
C ALA A 89 12.62 23.17 5.83
N ALA A 90 12.49 22.33 6.87
CA ALA A 90 11.66 21.14 6.78
C ALA A 90 10.26 21.58 6.32
N THR A 91 9.78 21.01 5.23
CA THR A 91 8.45 21.31 4.71
C THR A 91 7.41 20.46 5.45
N HIS A 92 6.19 20.97 5.56
CA HIS A 92 5.05 20.22 6.08
C HIS A 92 4.33 19.41 4.97
N ASP A 93 4.94 19.31 3.80
CA ASP A 93 4.38 18.60 2.65
C ASP A 93 4.12 17.12 2.96
N VAL A 94 2.96 16.63 2.53
CA VAL A 94 2.61 15.22 2.47
C VAL A 94 2.24 14.90 1.02
N LEU A 95 3.18 14.33 0.27
CA LEU A 95 3.13 14.22 -1.18
C LEU A 95 2.77 12.82 -1.68
N THR A 96 2.68 11.85 -0.78
CA THR A 96 2.41 10.45 -1.09
C THR A 96 1.73 9.77 0.08
N TYR A 97 1.11 8.62 -0.18
CA TYR A 97 0.52 7.77 0.84
C TYR A 97 1.53 7.46 1.97
N HIS A 98 1.04 7.54 3.22
CA HIS A 98 1.77 7.16 4.43
C HIS A 98 3.10 7.93 4.61
N ASN A 99 3.14 9.20 4.16
CA ASN A 99 4.15 10.24 4.27
C ASN A 99 5.42 10.07 3.44
N ASP A 100 5.89 8.85 3.19
CA ASP A 100 7.14 8.59 2.46
C ASP A 100 7.05 7.34 1.56
N ILE A 101 8.06 7.14 0.71
CA ILE A 101 8.07 5.97 -0.19
C ILE A 101 8.40 4.65 0.52
N ALA A 102 9.00 4.68 1.70
CA ALA A 102 9.23 3.49 2.54
C ALA A 102 7.95 3.06 3.28
N ARG A 103 6.92 3.91 3.25
CA ARG A 103 5.61 3.72 3.88
C ARG A 103 5.68 3.64 5.40
N THR A 104 6.57 4.42 6.00
CA THR A 104 6.78 4.41 7.46
C THR A 104 5.61 4.96 8.26
N GLY A 105 4.73 5.74 7.64
CA GLY A 105 3.58 6.36 8.28
C GLY A 105 3.92 7.50 9.23
N GLN A 106 5.17 7.98 9.25
CA GLN A 106 5.63 9.00 10.17
C GLN A 106 5.80 10.37 9.50
N ASN A 107 5.17 11.41 10.07
CA ASN A 107 5.51 12.79 9.81
C ASN A 107 6.41 13.30 10.95
N LEU A 108 7.69 13.44 10.67
CA LEU A 108 8.70 13.88 11.65
C LEU A 108 8.87 15.40 11.74
N ASN A 109 8.08 16.17 10.98
CA ASN A 109 8.11 17.63 10.92
C ASN A 109 6.95 18.29 11.68
N GLU A 110 6.14 17.49 12.43
CA GLU A 110 5.04 18.02 13.21
C GLU A 110 5.54 18.64 14.52
N THR A 111 5.43 19.96 14.61
CA THR A 111 5.97 20.73 15.74
C THR A 111 4.89 21.31 16.66
N VAL A 112 3.61 21.27 16.23
CA VAL A 112 2.49 21.89 16.93
C VAL A 112 1.78 20.91 17.84
N LEU A 113 1.45 19.71 17.33
CA LEU A 113 0.75 18.67 18.08
C LEU A 113 1.73 17.89 18.95
N THR A 114 1.45 17.82 20.24
CA THR A 114 2.28 17.13 21.24
C THR A 114 1.40 16.30 22.17
N PRO A 115 1.93 15.25 22.84
CA PRO A 115 1.16 14.53 23.86
C PRO A 115 0.59 15.41 24.98
N ALA A 116 1.21 16.58 25.23
CA ALA A 116 0.75 17.52 26.26
C ALA A 116 -0.50 18.32 25.84
N ASN A 117 -0.65 18.63 24.55
CA ASN A 117 -1.74 19.46 24.06
C ASN A 117 -2.82 18.70 23.26
N VAL A 118 -2.60 17.43 22.95
CA VAL A 118 -3.62 16.55 22.35
C VAL A 118 -4.41 15.87 23.45
N ASN A 119 -5.47 16.55 23.89
CA ASN A 119 -6.39 16.08 24.92
C ASN A 119 -7.77 16.74 24.71
N THR A 120 -8.78 16.30 25.43
CA THR A 120 -10.18 16.76 25.27
C THR A 120 -10.42 18.24 25.54
N THR A 121 -9.52 18.93 26.23
CA THR A 121 -9.65 20.36 26.58
C THR A 121 -9.09 21.24 25.48
N THR A 122 -7.95 20.87 24.91
CA THR A 122 -7.17 21.74 24.01
C THR A 122 -7.19 21.28 22.56
N PHE A 123 -7.68 20.05 22.27
CA PHE A 123 -7.73 19.46 20.94
C PHE A 123 -9.14 18.97 20.61
N GLY A 124 -9.53 19.04 19.34
CA GLY A 124 -10.83 18.58 18.88
C GLY A 124 -11.07 18.89 17.41
N LYS A 125 -12.30 18.64 16.94
CA LYS A 125 -12.71 18.96 15.57
C LYS A 125 -12.78 20.47 15.38
N VAL A 126 -12.00 21.00 14.44
CA VAL A 126 -11.94 22.43 14.09
C VAL A 126 -12.63 22.73 12.76
N GLY A 127 -12.96 21.71 11.95
CA GLY A 127 -13.64 21.89 10.68
C GLY A 127 -14.15 20.59 10.07
N PHE A 128 -14.90 20.77 8.99
CA PHE A 128 -15.32 19.70 8.09
C PHE A 128 -15.37 20.29 6.67
N PHE A 129 -14.58 19.73 5.77
CA PHE A 129 -14.49 20.16 4.39
C PHE A 129 -15.35 19.24 3.53
N ALA A 130 -16.54 19.70 3.16
CA ALA A 130 -17.48 18.92 2.37
C ALA A 130 -17.02 18.79 0.92
N VAL A 131 -17.16 17.59 0.34
CA VAL A 131 -16.93 17.28 -1.07
C VAL A 131 -18.11 16.47 -1.63
N ASP A 132 -18.11 16.24 -2.95
CA ASP A 132 -19.24 15.63 -3.66
C ASP A 132 -19.31 14.09 -3.58
N GLY A 133 -18.29 13.44 -3.03
CA GLY A 133 -18.21 12.00 -2.96
C GLY A 133 -17.50 11.50 -1.71
N LYS A 134 -17.39 10.19 -1.64
CA LYS A 134 -16.66 9.48 -0.62
C LYS A 134 -15.15 9.68 -0.81
N VAL A 135 -14.43 9.88 0.29
CA VAL A 135 -12.97 10.08 0.31
C VAL A 135 -12.31 8.81 0.87
N ASP A 136 -11.94 7.89 0.00
CA ASP A 136 -11.21 6.65 0.38
C ASP A 136 -9.68 6.87 0.35
N ALA A 137 -9.19 7.71 -0.54
CA ALA A 137 -7.79 8.10 -0.62
C ALA A 137 -7.35 8.91 0.60
N GLN A 138 -6.09 8.75 1.02
CA GLN A 138 -5.46 9.66 1.98
C GLN A 138 -5.36 11.05 1.36
N PRO A 139 -5.86 12.14 1.99
CA PRO A 139 -5.61 13.50 1.52
C PRO A 139 -4.12 13.81 1.46
N LEU A 140 -3.71 14.64 0.49
CA LEU A 140 -2.33 15.12 0.36
C LEU A 140 -2.24 16.61 0.70
N PHE A 141 -1.07 17.05 1.13
CA PHE A 141 -0.87 18.42 1.59
C PHE A 141 0.35 19.06 0.96
N VAL A 142 0.19 20.29 0.50
CA VAL A 142 1.27 21.12 -0.08
C VAL A 142 1.31 22.45 0.66
N GLU A 143 2.45 22.72 1.31
CA GLU A 143 2.68 23.96 2.04
C GLU A 143 2.99 25.11 1.09
N SER A 144 2.44 26.28 1.38
CA SER A 144 2.83 27.57 0.79
C SER A 144 2.85 27.56 -0.76
N LEU A 145 1.82 27.01 -1.40
CA LEU A 145 1.68 27.02 -2.86
C LEU A 145 1.15 28.38 -3.34
N ALA A 146 1.75 28.93 -4.40
CA ALA A 146 1.20 30.06 -5.13
C ALA A 146 0.00 29.60 -5.99
N ILE A 147 -1.21 29.95 -5.62
CA ILE A 147 -2.47 29.49 -6.22
C ILE A 147 -3.59 30.50 -5.98
N ALA A 148 -4.54 30.61 -6.91
CA ALA A 148 -5.72 31.46 -6.80
C ALA A 148 -5.41 32.94 -6.45
N GLY A 149 -4.26 33.45 -6.90
CA GLY A 149 -3.84 34.84 -6.67
C GLY A 149 -3.25 35.11 -5.28
N GLY A 150 -2.99 34.06 -4.49
CA GLY A 150 -2.38 34.13 -3.15
C GLY A 150 -1.33 33.04 -2.93
N THR A 151 -0.88 32.93 -1.68
CA THR A 151 -0.08 31.80 -1.19
C THR A 151 -0.91 31.06 -0.16
N HIS A 152 -1.15 29.78 -0.38
CA HIS A 152 -2.03 28.98 0.45
C HIS A 152 -1.34 27.68 0.87
N ASN A 153 -1.70 27.15 2.04
CA ASN A 153 -1.53 25.76 2.37
C ASN A 153 -2.68 25.00 1.72
N VAL A 154 -2.36 24.02 0.89
CA VAL A 154 -3.35 23.37 0.02
C VAL A 154 -3.55 21.90 0.42
N LEU A 155 -4.79 21.52 0.65
CA LEU A 155 -5.21 20.13 0.83
C LEU A 155 -5.78 19.61 -0.48
N TYR A 156 -5.17 18.58 -1.05
CA TYR A 156 -5.68 17.87 -2.21
C TYR A 156 -6.54 16.70 -1.75
N VAL A 157 -7.77 16.65 -2.25
CA VAL A 157 -8.76 15.62 -1.93
C VAL A 157 -9.32 15.07 -3.23
N VAL A 158 -9.38 13.75 -3.34
CA VAL A 158 -9.99 13.04 -4.46
C VAL A 158 -11.19 12.24 -3.98
N THR A 159 -12.16 12.00 -4.84
CA THR A 159 -13.41 11.35 -4.46
C THR A 159 -13.78 10.19 -5.37
N GLU A 160 -14.59 9.27 -4.85
CA GLU A 160 -15.21 8.21 -5.65
C GLU A 160 -16.22 8.78 -6.69
N HIS A 161 -16.49 10.09 -6.65
CA HIS A 161 -17.28 10.80 -7.68
C HIS A 161 -16.41 11.34 -8.82
N ASP A 162 -15.17 10.86 -8.97
CA ASP A 162 -14.19 11.31 -9.97
C ASP A 162 -13.89 12.81 -9.91
N SER A 163 -13.99 13.41 -8.73
CA SER A 163 -13.63 14.82 -8.51
C SER A 163 -12.28 14.95 -7.81
N VAL A 164 -11.52 15.97 -8.22
CA VAL A 164 -10.29 16.40 -7.56
C VAL A 164 -10.47 17.80 -7.05
N TYR A 165 -10.18 18.01 -5.78
CA TYR A 165 -10.25 19.30 -5.10
C TYR A 165 -8.87 19.77 -4.67
N ALA A 166 -8.58 21.06 -4.88
CA ALA A 166 -7.58 21.79 -4.11
C ALA A 166 -8.33 22.69 -3.14
N LEU A 167 -8.24 22.41 -1.86
CA LEU A 167 -8.88 23.17 -0.79
C LEU A 167 -7.83 23.99 -0.06
N ASP A 168 -8.16 25.23 0.29
CA ASP A 168 -7.39 25.97 1.27
C ASP A 168 -7.44 25.22 2.60
N ALA A 169 -6.31 24.76 3.08
CA ALA A 169 -6.22 23.86 4.24
C ALA A 169 -6.57 24.55 5.56
N ASP A 170 -6.64 25.88 5.58
CA ASP A 170 -6.98 26.67 6.77
C ASP A 170 -8.47 26.96 6.86
N SER A 171 -9.13 27.20 5.73
CA SER A 171 -10.56 27.57 5.66
C SER A 171 -11.48 26.47 5.10
N GLY A 172 -10.93 25.51 4.33
CA GLY A 172 -11.71 24.52 3.58
C GLY A 172 -12.34 25.08 2.31
N THR A 173 -12.01 26.32 1.93
CA THR A 173 -12.55 26.94 0.72
C THR A 173 -11.93 26.27 -0.52
N PRO A 174 -12.74 25.82 -1.50
CA PRO A 174 -12.20 25.32 -2.75
C PRO A 174 -11.44 26.43 -3.51
N LEU A 175 -10.16 26.17 -3.79
CA LEU A 175 -9.34 27.00 -4.67
C LEU A 175 -9.58 26.63 -6.13
N TRP A 176 -9.75 25.32 -6.39
CA TRP A 176 -10.30 24.78 -7.62
C TRP A 176 -10.91 23.38 -7.37
N GLN A 177 -11.78 22.96 -8.26
CA GLN A 177 -12.38 21.64 -8.37
C GLN A 177 -12.46 21.27 -9.84
N VAL A 178 -12.10 20.03 -10.19
CA VAL A 178 -12.22 19.49 -11.55
C VAL A 178 -12.76 18.06 -11.48
N SER A 179 -13.51 17.66 -12.51
CA SER A 179 -13.98 16.28 -12.69
C SER A 179 -13.08 15.55 -13.69
N MET A 180 -12.79 14.29 -13.42
CA MET A 180 -12.01 13.41 -14.30
C MET A 180 -12.90 12.65 -15.29
N LEU A 181 -14.20 12.83 -15.23
CA LEU A 181 -15.15 12.19 -16.14
C LEU A 181 -15.05 12.77 -17.56
N GLY A 182 -15.00 11.89 -18.53
CA GLY A 182 -15.18 12.25 -19.94
C GLY A 182 -16.61 12.69 -20.26
N ALA A 183 -16.83 13.26 -21.42
CA ALA A 183 -18.14 13.75 -21.82
C ALA A 183 -19.18 12.61 -21.90
N GLY A 184 -20.20 12.67 -21.06
CA GLY A 184 -21.27 11.67 -20.99
C GLY A 184 -20.93 10.43 -20.17
N GLU A 185 -19.81 10.42 -19.45
CA GLU A 185 -19.42 9.38 -18.52
C GLU A 185 -20.00 9.63 -17.13
N THR A 186 -20.04 8.58 -16.32
CA THR A 186 -20.35 8.59 -14.90
C THR A 186 -19.20 7.90 -14.15
N PRO A 187 -19.07 8.07 -12.82
CA PRO A 187 -18.26 7.15 -12.03
C PRO A 187 -18.67 5.71 -12.32
N SER A 188 -17.75 4.76 -12.17
CA SER A 188 -18.06 3.34 -12.33
C SER A 188 -19.04 2.87 -11.26
N ASP A 189 -19.84 1.85 -11.58
CA ASP A 189 -20.56 1.09 -10.56
C ASP A 189 -19.60 0.16 -9.78
N ASP A 190 -20.06 -0.38 -8.67
CA ASP A 190 -19.27 -1.28 -7.82
C ASP A 190 -19.21 -2.72 -8.35
N LEU A 191 -19.72 -2.97 -9.54
CA LEU A 191 -19.76 -4.28 -10.20
C LEU A 191 -20.37 -5.40 -9.33
N GLY A 192 -21.18 -5.02 -8.33
CA GLY A 192 -21.80 -5.97 -7.38
C GLY A 192 -20.88 -6.47 -6.28
N CYS A 193 -19.63 -6.00 -6.25
CA CYS A 193 -18.63 -6.41 -5.26
C CYS A 193 -18.90 -5.84 -3.86
N GLY A 194 -19.39 -4.59 -3.77
CA GLY A 194 -19.69 -3.94 -2.49
C GLY A 194 -18.47 -3.57 -1.64
N GLN A 195 -17.24 -3.70 -2.14
CA GLN A 195 -16.03 -3.30 -1.42
C GLN A 195 -15.86 -1.78 -1.43
N ILE A 196 -16.17 -1.14 -2.54
CA ILE A 196 -16.27 0.30 -2.70
C ILE A 196 -17.71 0.57 -3.16
N THR A 197 -18.52 1.18 -2.33
CA THR A 197 -19.93 1.44 -2.60
C THR A 197 -20.15 2.95 -2.66
N ARG A 198 -21.01 3.42 -3.40
CA ARG A 198 -22.02 2.98 -4.39
C ARG A 198 -21.48 3.14 -5.80
N GLU A 199 -20.39 3.87 -5.93
CA GLU A 199 -19.68 4.22 -7.15
C GLU A 199 -18.18 4.06 -6.92
N ILE A 200 -17.44 3.87 -7.98
CA ILE A 200 -15.98 3.79 -7.99
C ILE A 200 -15.47 4.88 -8.94
N GLY A 201 -14.61 5.73 -8.42
CA GLY A 201 -13.97 6.79 -9.18
C GLY A 201 -12.46 6.84 -8.91
N ILE A 202 -12.02 7.75 -8.03
CA ILE A 202 -10.63 7.88 -7.62
C ILE A 202 -10.48 7.30 -6.22
N THR A 203 -10.17 6.00 -6.13
CA THR A 203 -10.03 5.28 -4.86
C THR A 203 -8.62 5.37 -4.28
N SER A 204 -7.60 5.27 -5.14
CA SER A 204 -6.20 5.24 -4.73
C SER A 204 -5.70 6.61 -4.29
N THR A 205 -4.80 6.61 -3.30
CA THR A 205 -4.09 7.85 -2.92
C THR A 205 -3.19 8.30 -4.07
N PRO A 206 -3.35 9.55 -4.55
CA PRO A 206 -2.48 10.14 -5.56
C PRO A 206 -1.03 10.28 -5.11
N VAL A 207 -0.16 10.72 -6.02
CA VAL A 207 1.21 11.13 -5.69
C VAL A 207 1.52 12.49 -6.32
N ILE A 208 2.27 13.32 -5.59
CA ILE A 208 2.65 14.67 -6.02
C ILE A 208 4.16 14.74 -6.28
N ASP A 209 4.53 15.32 -7.43
CA ASP A 209 5.89 15.78 -7.71
C ASP A 209 5.91 17.32 -7.73
N ARG A 210 6.39 17.93 -6.65
CA ARG A 210 6.50 19.40 -6.55
C ARG A 210 7.51 20.03 -7.51
N SER A 211 8.44 19.25 -8.01
CA SER A 211 9.49 19.72 -8.91
C SER A 211 9.07 19.72 -10.38
N ARG A 212 7.91 19.13 -10.71
CA ARG A 212 7.47 18.92 -12.09
C ARG A 212 6.49 19.99 -12.55
N GLY A 213 6.78 20.57 -13.73
CA GLY A 213 5.97 21.67 -14.27
C GLY A 213 6.22 23.00 -13.55
N ALA A 214 5.34 23.98 -13.77
CA ALA A 214 5.50 25.31 -13.20
C ALA A 214 5.14 25.41 -11.71
N HIS A 215 4.17 24.58 -11.29
CA HIS A 215 3.64 24.64 -9.91
C HIS A 215 3.68 23.28 -9.17
N GLY A 216 4.25 22.25 -9.79
CA GLY A 216 4.16 20.86 -9.36
C GLY A 216 3.02 20.13 -10.08
N THR A 217 3.05 18.79 -10.03
CA THR A 217 2.08 17.93 -10.69
C THR A 217 1.55 16.88 -9.72
N ILE A 218 0.23 16.66 -9.68
CA ILE A 218 -0.41 15.54 -9.01
C ILE A 218 -0.79 14.49 -10.04
N PHE A 219 -0.44 13.22 -9.75
CA PHE A 219 -0.78 12.06 -10.57
C PHE A 219 -1.82 11.23 -9.84
N LEU A 220 -2.85 10.77 -10.57
CA LEU A 220 -3.94 9.97 -10.03
C LEU A 220 -4.49 9.01 -11.09
N VAL A 221 -5.29 8.04 -10.67
CA VAL A 221 -6.04 7.13 -11.53
C VAL A 221 -7.52 7.30 -11.26
N ALA A 222 -8.31 7.43 -12.32
CA ALA A 222 -9.76 7.55 -12.27
C ALA A 222 -10.42 6.40 -13.02
N MET A 223 -11.52 5.86 -12.46
CA MET A 223 -12.32 4.81 -13.07
C MET A 223 -13.70 5.34 -13.43
N SER A 224 -14.08 5.26 -14.71
CA SER A 224 -15.38 5.73 -15.19
C SER A 224 -16.10 4.70 -16.06
N LYS A 225 -17.37 4.97 -16.34
CA LYS A 225 -18.22 4.18 -17.23
C LYS A 225 -18.91 5.07 -18.25
N ASP A 226 -18.81 4.71 -19.52
CA ASP A 226 -19.46 5.45 -20.58
C ASP A 226 -20.95 5.07 -20.77
N ALA A 227 -21.68 5.84 -21.58
CA ALA A 227 -23.08 5.62 -21.85
C ALA A 227 -23.37 4.30 -22.59
N SER A 228 -22.38 3.67 -23.21
CA SER A 228 -22.51 2.35 -23.86
C SER A 228 -22.23 1.19 -22.91
N GLY A 229 -21.82 1.49 -21.67
CA GLY A 229 -21.47 0.51 -20.65
C GLY A 229 -20.00 0.09 -20.70
N GLY A 230 -19.15 0.80 -21.45
CA GLY A 230 -17.70 0.61 -21.47
C GLY A 230 -17.07 1.18 -20.21
N TYR A 231 -16.10 0.43 -19.63
CA TYR A 231 -15.34 0.86 -18.47
C TYR A 231 -14.00 1.43 -18.90
N HIS A 232 -13.59 2.50 -18.23
CA HIS A 232 -12.34 3.21 -18.48
C HIS A 232 -11.52 3.30 -17.19
N GLN A 233 -10.22 3.12 -17.33
CA GLN A 233 -9.23 3.42 -16.31
C GLN A 233 -8.23 4.38 -16.92
N ARG A 234 -8.01 5.55 -16.30
CA ARG A 234 -7.14 6.58 -16.87
C ARG A 234 -6.15 7.10 -15.84
N VAL A 235 -4.91 7.24 -16.27
CA VAL A 235 -3.88 7.97 -15.52
C VAL A 235 -3.96 9.44 -15.91
N HIS A 236 -4.09 10.29 -14.92
CA HIS A 236 -4.16 11.74 -15.05
C HIS A 236 -2.92 12.41 -14.46
N ALA A 237 -2.57 13.58 -14.99
CA ALA A 237 -1.56 14.47 -14.45
C ALA A 237 -2.10 15.90 -14.43
N LEU A 238 -2.28 16.47 -13.24
CA LEU A 238 -2.85 17.81 -13.11
C LEU A 238 -1.81 18.78 -12.52
N ASP A 239 -1.78 20.00 -13.08
CA ASP A 239 -1.03 21.12 -12.48
C ASP A 239 -1.62 21.48 -11.11
N LEU A 240 -0.80 21.58 -10.09
CA LEU A 240 -1.25 21.81 -8.72
C LEU A 240 -2.00 23.13 -8.52
N ALA A 241 -1.63 24.18 -9.25
CA ALA A 241 -2.22 25.50 -9.05
C ALA A 241 -3.53 25.72 -9.83
N SER A 242 -3.75 24.96 -10.90
CA SER A 242 -4.90 25.20 -11.79
C SER A 242 -5.85 24.01 -11.93
N GLY A 243 -5.44 22.79 -11.55
CA GLY A 243 -6.18 21.57 -11.83
C GLY A 243 -6.26 21.21 -13.33
N THR A 244 -5.49 21.90 -14.17
CA THR A 244 -5.49 21.65 -15.61
C THR A 244 -4.70 20.39 -15.92
N GLU A 245 -5.24 19.54 -16.80
CA GLU A 245 -4.54 18.37 -17.31
C GLU A 245 -3.26 18.78 -18.03
N VAL A 246 -2.15 18.14 -17.70
CA VAL A 246 -0.82 18.38 -18.29
C VAL A 246 -0.27 17.09 -18.91
N LEU A 247 0.91 17.15 -19.52
CA LEU A 247 1.63 16.03 -20.12
C LEU A 247 0.83 15.29 -21.22
N ASN A 248 -0.10 15.99 -21.89
CA ASN A 248 -1.05 15.44 -22.86
C ASN A 248 -1.95 14.32 -22.29
N GLY A 249 -2.21 14.37 -20.98
CA GLY A 249 -3.17 13.47 -20.33
C GLY A 249 -4.63 13.74 -20.70
N PRO A 250 -5.55 12.89 -20.25
CA PRO A 250 -5.26 11.63 -19.58
C PRO A 250 -4.73 10.53 -20.51
N THR A 251 -4.11 9.50 -19.92
CA THR A 251 -3.68 8.30 -20.64
C THR A 251 -4.59 7.13 -20.28
N GLU A 252 -5.24 6.53 -21.29
CA GLU A 252 -6.05 5.32 -21.11
C GLU A 252 -5.15 4.14 -20.71
N VAL A 253 -5.52 3.40 -19.66
CA VAL A 253 -4.78 2.23 -19.19
C VAL A 253 -5.06 1.04 -20.11
N ALA A 254 -4.05 0.61 -20.81
CA ALA A 254 -4.10 -0.58 -21.65
C ALA A 254 -2.79 -1.35 -21.51
N ALA A 255 -2.87 -2.66 -21.32
CA ALA A 255 -1.70 -3.49 -21.21
C ALA A 255 -1.94 -4.89 -21.75
N SER A 256 -0.87 -5.52 -22.21
CA SER A 256 -0.83 -6.95 -22.49
C SER A 256 0.54 -7.51 -22.14
N TYR A 257 0.57 -8.73 -21.62
CA TYR A 257 1.81 -9.41 -21.19
C TYR A 257 1.87 -10.83 -21.76
N PRO A 258 3.05 -11.36 -22.13
CA PRO A 258 3.16 -12.75 -22.60
C PRO A 258 2.67 -13.73 -21.54
N GLY A 259 1.75 -14.64 -21.90
CA GLY A 259 1.22 -15.64 -21.00
C GLY A 259 -0.07 -16.26 -21.50
N ASN A 260 -0.45 -17.39 -20.87
CA ASN A 260 -1.64 -18.17 -21.19
C ASN A 260 -2.61 -18.27 -19.99
N GLY A 261 -2.45 -17.37 -19.00
CA GLY A 261 -3.28 -17.32 -17.80
C GLY A 261 -4.69 -16.83 -18.06
N ALA A 262 -5.39 -16.51 -16.99
CA ALA A 262 -6.76 -15.99 -17.03
C ALA A 262 -6.84 -14.75 -17.94
N ASN A 263 -7.92 -14.66 -18.71
CA ASN A 263 -8.16 -13.58 -19.69
C ASN A 263 -7.09 -13.47 -20.78
N SER A 264 -6.42 -14.58 -21.15
CA SER A 264 -5.43 -14.59 -22.24
C SER A 264 -6.07 -14.79 -23.60
N SER A 265 -5.46 -14.19 -24.62
CA SER A 265 -5.78 -14.38 -26.02
C SER A 265 -4.49 -14.36 -26.85
N ASN A 266 -4.33 -15.34 -27.75
CA ASN A 266 -3.16 -15.46 -28.64
C ASN A 266 -1.81 -15.44 -27.89
N GLY A 267 -1.72 -16.13 -26.73
CA GLY A 267 -0.49 -16.21 -25.94
C GLY A 267 -0.15 -14.93 -25.15
N ARG A 268 -1.13 -14.07 -24.93
CA ARG A 268 -0.99 -12.87 -24.12
C ARG A 268 -2.17 -12.72 -23.16
N VAL A 269 -1.89 -12.45 -21.89
CA VAL A 269 -2.90 -11.92 -20.97
C VAL A 269 -3.15 -10.45 -21.30
N VAL A 270 -4.39 -10.00 -21.18
CA VAL A 270 -4.83 -8.65 -21.57
C VAL A 270 -5.52 -7.98 -20.38
N PHE A 271 -5.15 -6.74 -20.11
CA PHE A 271 -5.81 -5.92 -19.11
C PHE A 271 -7.22 -5.54 -19.59
N ALA A 272 -8.22 -5.88 -18.80
CA ALA A 272 -9.62 -5.54 -19.07
C ALA A 272 -10.08 -4.53 -18.01
N PRO A 273 -10.33 -3.25 -18.33
CA PRO A 273 -10.65 -2.21 -17.35
C PRO A 273 -11.77 -2.58 -16.37
N ALA A 274 -12.80 -3.27 -16.86
CA ALA A 274 -13.92 -3.72 -16.03
C ALA A 274 -13.57 -4.77 -14.96
N ALA A 275 -12.43 -5.45 -15.08
CA ALA A 275 -12.03 -6.49 -14.13
C ALA A 275 -11.19 -5.95 -12.96
N TYR A 276 -10.83 -4.67 -13.00
CA TYR A 276 -9.85 -4.10 -12.08
C TYR A 276 -10.28 -2.76 -11.52
N ALA A 277 -9.75 -2.43 -10.33
CA ALA A 277 -9.74 -1.10 -9.76
C ALA A 277 -8.30 -0.75 -9.30
N GLU A 278 -7.94 0.53 -9.33
CA GLU A 278 -6.72 1.01 -8.69
C GLU A 278 -7.05 1.39 -7.26
N ARG A 279 -6.65 0.52 -6.31
CA ARG A 279 -6.94 0.73 -4.89
C ARG A 279 -5.72 1.15 -4.09
N ALA A 280 -4.57 0.53 -4.37
CA ALA A 280 -3.33 0.84 -3.69
C ALA A 280 -2.82 2.23 -4.08
N GLY A 281 -2.33 2.99 -3.10
CA GLY A 281 -1.77 4.32 -3.34
C GLY A 281 -0.62 4.30 -4.34
N LEU A 282 -0.57 5.30 -5.21
CA LEU A 282 0.45 5.40 -6.26
C LEU A 282 1.86 5.57 -5.67
N LEU A 283 2.85 5.09 -6.41
CA LEU A 283 4.26 5.29 -6.06
C LEU A 283 4.98 6.06 -7.18
N LEU A 284 5.60 7.20 -6.83
CA LEU A 284 6.53 7.90 -7.70
C LEU A 284 7.96 7.51 -7.34
N LEU A 285 8.66 6.87 -8.28
CA LEU A 285 10.04 6.43 -8.09
C LEU A 285 10.84 6.61 -9.37
N GLY A 286 11.96 7.32 -9.29
CA GLY A 286 12.87 7.50 -10.43
C GLY A 286 12.23 8.16 -11.67
N GLY A 287 11.24 9.04 -11.48
CA GLY A 287 10.51 9.70 -12.56
C GLY A 287 9.46 8.82 -13.25
N VAL A 288 9.06 7.72 -12.61
CA VAL A 288 7.99 6.82 -13.05
C VAL A 288 6.92 6.74 -11.97
N VAL A 289 5.66 6.91 -12.38
CA VAL A 289 4.47 6.68 -11.55
C VAL A 289 4.05 5.22 -11.72
N TYR A 290 4.08 4.46 -10.64
CA TYR A 290 3.68 3.05 -10.62
C TYR A 290 2.26 2.90 -10.10
N THR A 291 1.48 2.08 -10.80
CA THR A 291 0.11 1.67 -10.48
C THR A 291 0.07 0.16 -10.25
N THR A 292 -0.80 -0.29 -9.34
CA THR A 292 -0.96 -1.70 -8.99
C THR A 292 -2.44 -2.04 -8.87
N TRP A 293 -2.88 -3.14 -9.47
CA TRP A 293 -4.29 -3.33 -9.78
C TRP A 293 -4.92 -4.44 -8.94
N THR A 294 -6.02 -4.11 -8.27
CA THR A 294 -6.87 -5.07 -7.58
C THR A 294 -7.96 -5.62 -8.50
N SER A 295 -8.50 -6.79 -8.14
CA SER A 295 -9.72 -7.32 -8.75
C SER A 295 -10.99 -6.73 -8.10
N HIS A 296 -12.15 -7.10 -8.60
CA HIS A 296 -13.44 -6.87 -7.94
C HIS A 296 -13.86 -8.15 -7.21
N CYS A 297 -13.63 -8.22 -5.87
CA CYS A 297 -13.98 -9.33 -4.98
C CYS A 297 -13.46 -10.71 -5.45
N ASP A 298 -12.31 -10.73 -6.14
CA ASP A 298 -11.73 -11.95 -6.73
C ASP A 298 -12.65 -12.70 -7.69
N GLU A 299 -13.63 -12.00 -8.26
CA GLU A 299 -14.57 -12.57 -9.21
C GLU A 299 -14.05 -12.48 -10.65
N GLY A 300 -14.45 -13.48 -11.46
CA GLY A 300 -14.13 -13.50 -12.88
C GLY A 300 -12.72 -13.93 -13.21
N ALA A 301 -12.30 -13.63 -14.44
CA ALA A 301 -10.97 -13.99 -14.96
C ALA A 301 -10.03 -12.78 -14.85
N TYR A 302 -9.05 -12.85 -13.95
CA TYR A 302 -8.06 -11.80 -13.74
C TYR A 302 -6.67 -12.36 -13.43
N THR A 303 -5.65 -11.50 -13.54
CA THR A 303 -4.25 -11.74 -13.23
C THR A 303 -3.67 -10.50 -12.54
N GLY A 304 -2.52 -10.61 -11.86
CA GLY A 304 -1.92 -9.49 -11.13
C GLY A 304 -1.11 -8.55 -12.02
N TRP A 305 -1.42 -7.25 -11.99
CA TRP A 305 -0.78 -6.23 -12.82
C TRP A 305 -0.07 -5.16 -12.01
N ILE A 306 1.13 -4.80 -12.48
CA ILE A 306 1.86 -3.61 -12.07
C ILE A 306 2.29 -2.87 -13.33
N MET A 307 2.04 -1.56 -13.39
CA MET A 307 2.37 -0.76 -14.56
C MET A 307 3.13 0.51 -14.14
N GLY A 308 3.99 1.00 -15.03
CA GLY A 308 4.73 2.24 -14.83
C GLY A 308 4.46 3.22 -15.95
N TYR A 309 4.27 4.49 -15.57
CA TYR A 309 4.04 5.61 -16.49
C TYR A 309 5.09 6.68 -16.27
N SER A 310 5.68 7.18 -17.36
CA SER A 310 6.64 8.28 -17.28
C SER A 310 6.00 9.51 -16.65
N ALA A 311 6.59 10.02 -15.58
CA ALA A 311 6.15 11.27 -14.98
C ALA A 311 6.42 12.50 -15.88
N ASP A 312 7.17 12.36 -16.98
CA ASP A 312 7.42 13.42 -17.97
C ASP A 312 6.40 13.47 -19.11
N SER A 313 5.68 12.36 -19.39
CA SER A 313 4.86 12.27 -20.60
C SER A 313 3.59 11.45 -20.45
N LEU A 314 3.33 10.83 -19.30
CA LEU A 314 2.28 9.83 -19.05
C LEU A 314 2.31 8.60 -19.97
N GLN A 315 3.34 8.43 -20.78
CA GLN A 315 3.50 7.22 -21.58
C GLN A 315 3.79 6.03 -20.69
N GLN A 316 3.15 4.90 -20.97
CA GLN A 316 3.45 3.64 -20.29
C GLN A 316 4.87 3.18 -20.61
N THR A 317 5.71 3.03 -19.59
CA THR A 317 7.13 2.66 -19.71
C THR A 317 7.44 1.26 -19.21
N ALA A 318 6.55 0.70 -18.40
CA ALA A 318 6.75 -0.63 -17.81
C ALA A 318 5.41 -1.35 -17.62
N VAL A 319 5.42 -2.66 -17.83
CA VAL A 319 4.31 -3.57 -17.57
C VAL A 319 4.87 -4.86 -17.00
N LEU A 320 4.33 -5.31 -15.88
CA LEU A 320 4.59 -6.61 -15.29
C LEU A 320 3.26 -7.29 -14.97
N ASN A 321 3.17 -8.59 -15.25
CA ASN A 321 2.11 -9.45 -14.76
C ASN A 321 2.71 -10.52 -13.87
N VAL A 322 2.20 -10.68 -12.64
CA VAL A 322 2.76 -11.59 -11.63
C VAL A 322 2.13 -12.97 -11.63
N THR A 323 1.09 -13.20 -12.45
CA THR A 323 0.44 -14.51 -12.63
C THR A 323 0.13 -14.79 -14.11
N PRO A 324 1.11 -14.62 -15.04
CA PRO A 324 0.84 -14.58 -16.47
C PRO A 324 0.40 -15.92 -17.06
N ASN A 325 0.69 -17.04 -16.39
CA ASN A 325 0.30 -18.38 -16.81
C ASN A 325 -0.65 -19.07 -15.81
N GLY A 326 -1.26 -18.27 -14.93
CA GLY A 326 -2.19 -18.67 -13.89
C GLY A 326 -3.41 -17.75 -13.82
N SER A 327 -3.86 -17.50 -12.62
CA SER A 327 -4.97 -16.59 -12.29
C SER A 327 -4.76 -15.97 -10.91
N GLY A 328 -5.49 -14.89 -10.61
CA GLY A 328 -5.37 -14.20 -9.34
C GLY A 328 -4.09 -13.36 -9.22
N GLY A 329 -3.58 -13.14 -8.01
CA GLY A 329 -2.40 -12.33 -7.75
C GLY A 329 -2.66 -10.83 -7.87
N ALA A 330 -3.89 -10.38 -7.58
CA ALA A 330 -4.24 -8.97 -7.55
C ALA A 330 -3.49 -8.25 -6.42
N ILE A 331 -3.22 -6.96 -6.61
CA ILE A 331 -2.54 -6.14 -5.60
C ILE A 331 -3.62 -5.32 -4.86
N TRP A 332 -4.15 -5.89 -3.78
CA TRP A 332 -5.19 -5.27 -2.96
C TRP A 332 -4.65 -4.23 -1.99
N MET A 333 -3.78 -4.62 -1.10
CA MET A 333 -3.13 -3.84 -0.06
C MET A 333 -4.06 -2.90 0.73
N SER A 334 -5.38 -3.07 0.61
CA SER A 334 -6.44 -2.35 1.34
C SER A 334 -6.25 -0.82 1.38
N GLY A 335 -5.83 -0.22 0.26
CA GLY A 335 -5.53 1.21 0.18
C GLY A 335 -4.14 1.61 0.68
N ALA A 336 -3.32 0.69 1.20
CA ALA A 336 -1.89 0.89 1.36
C ALA A 336 -1.22 1.10 -0.01
N GLY A 337 0.04 1.46 -0.06
CA GLY A 337 0.75 1.65 -1.32
C GLY A 337 2.03 0.82 -1.39
N PRO A 338 2.53 0.47 -2.57
CA PRO A 338 3.83 -0.15 -2.72
C PRO A 338 4.92 0.67 -2.02
N ALA A 339 5.79 0.00 -1.26
CA ALA A 339 6.91 0.64 -0.59
C ALA A 339 8.16 0.61 -1.46
N SER A 340 9.12 1.49 -1.17
CA SER A 340 10.42 1.51 -1.87
C SER A 340 11.55 1.91 -0.94
N ASP A 341 12.74 1.36 -1.21
CA ASP A 341 14.02 1.78 -0.62
C ASP A 341 14.77 2.80 -1.50
N GLY A 342 14.10 3.35 -2.52
CA GLY A 342 14.70 4.26 -3.51
C GLY A 342 15.28 3.57 -4.74
N ALA A 343 15.43 2.24 -4.73
CA ALA A 343 15.97 1.44 -5.83
C ALA A 343 15.02 0.33 -6.29
N SER A 344 14.37 -0.33 -5.35
CA SER A 344 13.43 -1.44 -5.59
C SER A 344 12.06 -1.11 -5.04
N ILE A 345 11.04 -1.79 -5.54
CA ILE A 345 9.65 -1.70 -5.07
C ILE A 345 9.31 -2.97 -4.30
N TYR A 346 8.62 -2.82 -3.17
CA TYR A 346 8.17 -3.90 -2.29
C TYR A 346 6.66 -3.87 -2.17
N LEU A 347 6.00 -5.01 -2.38
CA LEU A 347 4.56 -5.14 -2.28
C LEU A 347 4.14 -6.56 -1.90
N LEU A 348 2.90 -6.69 -1.44
CA LEU A 348 2.24 -7.96 -1.16
C LEU A 348 1.19 -8.20 -2.24
N ASP A 349 1.21 -9.36 -2.89
CA ASP A 349 0.13 -9.76 -3.79
C ASP A 349 -0.82 -10.74 -3.10
N ALA A 350 -2.04 -10.79 -3.63
CA ALA A 350 -3.15 -11.52 -3.02
C ALA A 350 -3.30 -12.93 -3.60
N ASN A 351 -4.39 -13.59 -3.23
CA ASN A 351 -4.76 -14.91 -3.71
C ASN A 351 -4.48 -15.11 -5.18
N GLY A 352 -3.76 -16.16 -5.52
CA GLY A 352 -3.43 -16.44 -6.91
C GLY A 352 -2.66 -17.72 -7.12
N THR A 353 -2.40 -18.03 -8.38
CA THR A 353 -1.55 -19.16 -8.74
C THR A 353 -0.11 -18.90 -8.33
N PHE A 354 0.46 -19.84 -7.56
CA PHE A 354 1.88 -19.89 -7.26
C PHE A 354 2.50 -21.16 -7.83
N ASP A 355 3.64 -21.03 -8.54
CA ASP A 355 4.35 -22.18 -9.05
C ASP A 355 5.31 -22.73 -7.99
N THR A 356 4.99 -23.88 -7.43
CA THR A 356 5.88 -24.61 -6.49
C THR A 356 7.06 -25.28 -7.18
N THR A 357 7.04 -25.39 -8.52
CA THR A 357 8.20 -25.79 -9.30
C THR A 357 9.04 -24.56 -9.63
N LEU A 358 10.29 -24.58 -9.20
CA LEU A 358 11.20 -23.46 -9.39
C LEU A 358 12.23 -23.77 -10.49
N ASN A 359 12.67 -22.72 -11.16
CA ASN A 359 13.81 -22.79 -12.08
C ASN A 359 15.15 -22.83 -11.30
N SER A 360 16.28 -22.91 -12.00
CA SER A 360 17.63 -22.98 -11.39
C SER A 360 18.01 -21.73 -10.60
N GLY A 361 17.33 -20.59 -10.80
CA GLY A 361 17.51 -19.35 -10.04
C GLY A 361 16.59 -19.27 -8.82
N GLY A 362 15.78 -20.30 -8.56
CA GLY A 362 14.82 -20.32 -7.46
C GLY A 362 13.58 -19.44 -7.71
N MET A 363 13.30 -19.09 -8.97
CA MET A 363 12.10 -18.35 -9.35
C MET A 363 11.01 -19.31 -9.84
N PRO A 364 9.71 -19.02 -9.64
CA PRO A 364 8.57 -19.76 -10.17
C PRO A 364 8.73 -20.05 -11.67
N ALA A 365 8.63 -21.34 -12.07
CA ALA A 365 9.00 -21.79 -13.40
C ALA A 365 8.10 -21.27 -14.52
N GLN A 366 6.84 -20.96 -14.21
CA GLN A 366 5.87 -20.39 -15.15
C GLN A 366 5.67 -18.88 -14.91
N GLY A 367 6.39 -18.28 -13.93
CA GLY A 367 6.32 -16.87 -13.60
C GLY A 367 5.07 -16.48 -12.79
N ASN A 368 4.42 -17.44 -12.10
CA ASN A 368 3.26 -17.17 -11.26
C ASN A 368 3.68 -17.05 -9.79
N PHE A 369 3.43 -15.87 -9.19
CA PHE A 369 3.89 -15.50 -7.86
C PHE A 369 2.74 -15.28 -6.85
N GLY A 370 1.50 -15.65 -7.16
CA GLY A 370 0.33 -15.36 -6.31
C GLY A 370 0.53 -15.70 -4.83
N ASN A 371 0.10 -14.81 -3.96
CA ASN A 371 0.27 -14.83 -2.50
C ASN A 371 1.75 -14.83 -2.07
N ALA A 372 2.46 -13.76 -2.44
CA ALA A 372 3.88 -13.60 -2.13
C ALA A 372 4.25 -12.17 -1.71
N PHE A 373 5.35 -12.03 -1.01
CA PHE A 373 6.01 -10.76 -0.76
C PHE A 373 7.02 -10.53 -1.88
N LEU A 374 6.80 -9.52 -2.72
CA LEU A 374 7.58 -9.29 -3.94
C LEU A 374 8.57 -8.13 -3.77
N LYS A 375 9.77 -8.31 -4.29
CA LYS A 375 10.75 -7.26 -4.57
C LYS A 375 10.85 -7.08 -6.09
N LEU A 376 10.51 -5.88 -6.57
CA LEU A 376 10.59 -5.57 -8.00
C LEU A 376 11.82 -4.71 -8.28
N GLY A 377 12.60 -5.11 -9.27
CA GLY A 377 13.64 -4.29 -9.87
C GLY A 377 13.06 -3.36 -10.91
N THR A 378 13.58 -2.13 -10.98
CA THR A 378 13.13 -1.10 -11.94
C THR A 378 14.19 -0.78 -13.00
N ALA A 379 15.43 -1.20 -12.79
CA ALA A 379 16.52 -0.96 -13.73
C ALA A 379 16.40 -1.88 -14.95
N GLY A 380 16.30 -1.28 -16.14
CA GLY A 380 16.18 -2.05 -17.40
C GLY A 380 14.79 -2.62 -17.68
N GLY A 381 13.78 -2.19 -16.92
CA GLY A 381 12.40 -2.63 -17.00
C GLY A 381 11.90 -3.20 -15.66
N LEU A 382 10.58 -3.30 -15.52
CA LEU A 382 9.95 -3.82 -14.31
C LEU A 382 9.96 -5.36 -14.30
N ALA A 383 10.53 -5.97 -13.27
CA ALA A 383 10.61 -7.43 -13.13
C ALA A 383 10.68 -7.84 -11.65
N VAL A 384 10.22 -9.05 -11.32
CA VAL A 384 10.44 -9.62 -9.97
C VAL A 384 11.93 -9.93 -9.84
N ALA A 385 12.60 -9.21 -8.94
CA ALA A 385 14.04 -9.36 -8.68
C ALA A 385 14.30 -10.41 -7.58
N ASP A 386 13.43 -10.44 -6.57
CA ASP A 386 13.43 -11.42 -5.48
C ASP A 386 12.04 -11.53 -4.87
N TYR A 387 11.81 -12.51 -4.02
CA TYR A 387 10.51 -12.69 -3.35
C TYR A 387 10.64 -13.58 -2.12
N PHE A 388 9.62 -13.55 -1.29
CA PHE A 388 9.33 -14.55 -0.26
C PHE A 388 7.92 -15.09 -0.49
N ALA A 389 7.75 -16.41 -0.39
CA ALA A 389 6.45 -17.06 -0.35
C ALA A 389 6.47 -18.14 0.72
N MET A 390 5.42 -18.21 1.53
CA MET A 390 5.26 -19.19 2.59
C MET A 390 5.21 -20.60 2.01
N SER A 391 5.68 -21.58 2.76
CA SER A 391 5.56 -23.00 2.39
C SER A 391 4.09 -23.45 2.22
N SER A 392 3.17 -22.72 2.88
CA SER A 392 1.70 -22.86 2.85
C SER A 392 1.00 -21.99 1.81
N THR A 393 1.71 -21.15 1.03
CA THR A 393 1.12 -20.10 0.17
C THR A 393 -0.02 -20.59 -0.73
N VAL A 394 0.07 -21.82 -1.28
CA VAL A 394 -0.99 -22.42 -2.11
C VAL A 394 -2.24 -22.76 -1.29
N GLN A 395 -2.06 -23.21 -0.06
CA GLN A 395 -3.16 -23.53 0.86
C GLN A 395 -3.85 -22.28 1.36
N GLU A 396 -3.09 -21.28 1.76
CA GLU A 396 -3.60 -19.98 2.22
C GLU A 396 -4.36 -19.27 1.11
N SER A 397 -3.81 -19.23 -0.11
CA SER A 397 -4.48 -18.69 -1.28
C SER A 397 -5.85 -19.33 -1.55
N LYS A 398 -6.00 -20.65 -1.27
CA LYS A 398 -7.28 -21.35 -1.39
C LYS A 398 -8.24 -21.11 -0.23
N ALA A 399 -7.71 -20.77 0.94
CA ALA A 399 -8.47 -20.49 2.15
C ALA A 399 -8.86 -19.01 2.27
N ASP A 400 -8.43 -18.15 1.35
CA ASP A 400 -8.55 -16.70 1.41
C ASP A 400 -7.80 -16.09 2.62
N GLU A 401 -6.63 -16.65 2.92
CA GLU A 401 -5.72 -16.24 4.01
C GLU A 401 -4.44 -15.59 3.45
N ASP A 402 -4.59 -14.81 2.37
CA ASP A 402 -3.49 -14.21 1.63
C ASP A 402 -2.81 -13.02 2.34
N LEU A 403 -1.55 -12.78 1.95
CA LEU A 403 -0.77 -11.61 2.35
C LEU A 403 -1.32 -10.30 1.80
N GLY A 404 -1.94 -10.34 0.64
CA GLY A 404 -2.29 -9.14 -0.14
C GLY A 404 -3.35 -8.23 0.46
N SER A 405 -3.93 -8.58 1.62
CA SER A 405 -4.82 -7.69 2.37
C SER A 405 -4.09 -6.56 3.06
N GLY A 406 -2.85 -6.76 3.50
CA GLY A 406 -2.01 -5.77 4.17
C GLY A 406 -0.98 -5.10 3.27
N GLY A 407 -0.22 -4.17 3.82
CA GLY A 407 0.82 -3.42 3.12
C GLY A 407 2.24 -3.80 3.52
N ALA A 408 3.19 -3.60 2.60
CA ALA A 408 4.61 -3.78 2.84
C ALA A 408 5.25 -2.48 3.34
N LEU A 409 6.05 -2.57 4.41
CA LEU A 409 6.81 -1.46 4.99
C LEU A 409 8.30 -1.72 4.89
N VAL A 410 9.07 -0.76 4.37
CA VAL A 410 10.53 -0.80 4.36
C VAL A 410 11.05 -0.14 5.64
N LEU A 411 11.77 -0.91 6.44
CA LEU A 411 12.39 -0.40 7.66
C LEU A 411 13.67 0.40 7.35
N PRO A 412 14.02 1.38 8.19
CA PRO A 412 15.35 1.96 8.17
C PRO A 412 16.43 0.89 8.33
N ASP A 413 17.62 1.16 7.87
CA ASP A 413 18.77 0.30 8.11
C ASP A 413 19.01 0.14 9.61
N VAL A 414 19.12 -1.11 10.08
CA VAL A 414 19.26 -1.44 11.50
C VAL A 414 20.45 -2.37 11.71
N THR A 415 21.15 -2.18 12.84
CA THR A 415 22.32 -2.99 13.18
C THR A 415 21.90 -4.15 14.08
N ASP A 416 22.34 -5.36 13.73
CA ASP A 416 22.10 -6.57 14.54
C ASP A 416 23.06 -6.67 15.74
N ALA A 417 22.90 -7.71 16.57
CA ALA A 417 23.71 -7.95 17.75
C ALA A 417 25.21 -8.18 17.46
N ASN A 418 25.55 -8.49 16.22
CA ASN A 418 26.92 -8.73 15.77
C ASN A 418 27.55 -7.46 15.14
N GLY A 419 26.83 -6.35 15.09
CA GLY A 419 27.28 -5.12 14.46
C GLY A 419 27.11 -5.08 12.94
N VAL A 420 26.36 -6.02 12.35
CA VAL A 420 26.07 -6.07 10.91
C VAL A 420 24.80 -5.27 10.62
N VAL A 421 24.87 -4.41 9.60
CA VAL A 421 23.68 -3.69 9.12
C VAL A 421 22.77 -4.66 8.38
N GLN A 422 21.50 -4.63 8.74
CA GLN A 422 20.44 -5.41 8.12
C GLN A 422 19.48 -4.48 7.38
N HIS A 423 19.14 -4.85 6.15
CA HIS A 423 18.20 -4.13 5.30
C HIS A 423 16.86 -4.90 5.30
N LEU A 424 15.92 -4.44 6.12
CA LEU A 424 14.69 -5.19 6.39
C LEU A 424 13.46 -4.53 5.77
N ALA A 425 12.49 -5.36 5.39
CA ALA A 425 11.12 -4.98 5.12
C ALA A 425 10.19 -5.95 5.82
N LEU A 426 8.95 -5.54 6.07
CA LEU A 426 7.96 -6.39 6.71
C LEU A 426 6.57 -6.21 6.09
N GLY A 427 5.73 -7.21 6.28
CA GLY A 427 4.34 -7.22 5.88
C GLY A 427 3.58 -8.30 6.64
N THR A 428 2.26 -8.23 6.59
CA THR A 428 1.35 -9.21 7.18
C THR A 428 0.02 -9.15 6.43
N GLY A 429 -0.71 -10.24 6.41
CA GLY A 429 -1.97 -10.39 5.70
C GLY A 429 -3.10 -10.95 6.56
N LYS A 430 -3.95 -11.79 5.97
CA LYS A 430 -5.11 -12.41 6.64
C LYS A 430 -4.71 -13.57 7.55
N ASP A 431 -3.52 -14.12 7.38
CA ASP A 431 -2.97 -15.25 8.14
C ASP A 431 -2.48 -14.89 9.56
N ASP A 432 -2.55 -13.60 9.94
CA ASP A 432 -2.17 -13.08 11.26
C ASP A 432 -0.66 -13.21 11.59
N ILE A 433 0.19 -13.49 10.59
CA ILE A 433 1.63 -13.67 10.75
C ILE A 433 2.37 -12.41 10.29
N VAL A 434 3.32 -11.93 11.10
CA VAL A 434 4.23 -10.85 10.67
C VAL A 434 5.46 -11.46 10.03
N TYR A 435 5.66 -11.17 8.77
CA TYR A 435 6.81 -11.60 7.98
C TYR A 435 7.84 -10.48 7.87
N VAL A 436 9.05 -10.71 8.38
CA VAL A 436 10.18 -9.80 8.24
C VAL A 436 11.17 -10.42 7.26
N VAL A 437 11.37 -9.79 6.13
CA VAL A 437 12.29 -10.25 5.09
C VAL A 437 13.57 -9.42 5.10
N ASN A 438 14.70 -10.06 4.80
CA ASN A 438 15.92 -9.35 4.47
C ASN A 438 15.89 -8.96 2.99
N ARG A 439 15.95 -7.66 2.68
CA ARG A 439 15.85 -7.11 1.32
C ARG A 439 17.00 -7.52 0.40
N ASP A 440 18.12 -8.00 0.96
CA ASP A 440 19.25 -8.49 0.16
C ASP A 440 19.09 -9.95 -0.27
N SER A 441 18.25 -10.74 0.47
CA SER A 441 17.88 -12.11 0.16
C SER A 441 16.59 -12.46 0.88
N MET A 442 15.47 -12.43 0.16
CA MET A 442 14.15 -12.53 0.76
C MET A 442 13.75 -13.96 1.18
N GLY A 443 14.50 -14.98 0.74
CA GLY A 443 14.29 -16.37 1.15
C GLY A 443 13.61 -17.24 0.10
N LYS A 444 12.80 -16.67 -0.80
CA LYS A 444 12.08 -17.37 -1.86
C LYS A 444 11.07 -18.39 -1.31
N PHE A 445 10.70 -19.37 -2.12
CA PHE A 445 9.82 -20.46 -1.72
C PHE A 445 10.64 -21.72 -1.39
N ASN A 446 10.29 -22.37 -0.29
CA ASN A 446 10.83 -23.66 0.09
C ASN A 446 9.73 -24.55 0.69
N ALA A 447 9.36 -25.60 -0.02
CA ALA A 447 8.30 -26.53 0.41
C ALA A 447 8.59 -27.27 1.74
N ALA A 448 9.85 -27.27 2.22
CA ALA A 448 10.22 -27.90 3.48
C ALA A 448 10.06 -26.99 4.72
N GLY A 449 9.76 -25.73 4.52
CA GLY A 449 9.56 -24.71 5.57
C GLY A 449 10.15 -23.37 5.16
N ASP A 450 9.65 -22.33 5.78
CA ASP A 450 9.90 -20.95 5.41
C ASP A 450 11.36 -20.54 5.65
N GLN A 451 11.95 -19.94 4.65
CA GLN A 451 13.30 -19.40 4.68
C GLN A 451 13.21 -17.88 4.80
N ILE A 452 12.88 -17.41 5.98
CA ILE A 452 12.64 -15.98 6.23
C ILE A 452 13.57 -15.45 7.33
N TYR A 453 13.80 -14.13 7.34
CA TYR A 453 14.64 -13.50 8.35
C TYR A 453 14.04 -13.61 9.76
N GLN A 454 12.76 -13.26 9.91
CA GLN A 454 11.99 -13.44 11.14
C GLN A 454 10.50 -13.60 10.81
N GLU A 455 9.83 -14.44 11.59
CA GLU A 455 8.40 -14.68 11.58
C GLU A 455 7.84 -14.53 12.98
N ILE A 456 6.69 -13.88 13.13
CA ILE A 456 6.01 -13.72 14.43
C ILE A 456 4.58 -14.21 14.25
N GLN A 457 4.28 -15.33 14.89
CA GLN A 457 2.99 -16.03 14.84
C GLN A 457 2.14 -15.75 16.07
N GLU A 458 0.83 -15.91 15.97
CA GLU A 458 -0.16 -15.90 17.06
C GLU A 458 -0.20 -14.60 17.90
N GLN A 459 0.36 -13.50 17.37
CA GLN A 459 0.38 -12.23 18.09
C GLN A 459 -0.61 -11.20 17.56
N LEU A 460 -1.06 -11.34 16.34
CA LEU A 460 -2.14 -10.58 15.74
C LEU A 460 -3.40 -11.44 15.64
N ARG A 461 -4.55 -10.83 15.36
CA ARG A 461 -5.83 -11.55 15.21
C ARG A 461 -6.69 -10.89 14.14
N GLY A 462 -7.41 -11.72 13.39
CA GLY A 462 -8.46 -11.28 12.48
C GLY A 462 -7.97 -10.69 11.16
N GLY A 463 -6.71 -10.83 10.83
CA GLY A 463 -6.08 -10.33 9.61
C GLY A 463 -5.71 -8.85 9.66
N GLU A 464 -4.67 -8.49 8.94
CA GLU A 464 -4.25 -7.10 8.72
C GLU A 464 -4.81 -6.60 7.38
N PHE A 465 -5.59 -5.52 7.43
CA PHE A 465 -6.15 -4.85 6.25
C PHE A 465 -5.70 -3.39 6.20
N GLY A 466 -4.53 -3.12 6.70
CA GLY A 466 -3.95 -1.79 6.78
C GLY A 466 -2.47 -1.79 6.47
N MET A 467 -1.87 -0.65 6.71
CA MET A 467 -0.43 -0.45 6.62
C MET A 467 0.14 -0.39 8.03
N PRO A 468 1.17 -1.18 8.38
CA PRO A 468 1.88 -0.96 9.64
C PRO A 468 2.61 0.39 9.62
N ALA A 469 2.84 0.99 10.78
CA ALA A 469 3.64 2.21 10.92
C ALA A 469 4.91 1.95 11.72
N TYR A 470 5.95 2.72 11.43
CA TYR A 470 7.23 2.66 12.15
C TYR A 470 7.55 4.00 12.84
N PHE A 471 7.99 3.94 14.10
CA PHE A 471 8.52 5.10 14.80
C PHE A 471 9.47 4.72 15.93
N ASN A 472 10.65 5.32 15.97
CA ASN A 472 11.62 5.20 17.07
C ASN A 472 11.86 3.75 17.53
N GLY A 473 12.14 2.85 16.57
CA GLY A 473 12.40 1.44 16.88
C GLY A 473 11.16 0.65 17.31
N ARG A 474 9.96 1.08 16.92
CA ARG A 474 8.71 0.33 17.10
C ARG A 474 7.94 0.24 15.81
N VAL A 475 7.26 -0.89 15.62
CA VAL A 475 6.30 -1.12 14.53
C VAL A 475 4.92 -1.32 15.15
N TYR A 476 3.92 -0.66 14.56
CA TYR A 476 2.54 -0.65 15.04
C TYR A 476 1.64 -1.35 14.02
N PHE A 477 0.77 -2.25 14.50
CA PHE A 477 -0.19 -3.01 13.70
C PHE A 477 -1.60 -2.81 14.22
N GLY A 478 -2.57 -2.66 13.32
CA GLY A 478 -3.97 -2.38 13.63
C GLY A 478 -4.95 -3.41 13.08
N SER A 479 -4.75 -4.69 13.37
CA SER A 479 -5.52 -5.81 12.83
C SER A 479 -6.99 -5.81 13.23
N VAL A 480 -7.81 -6.57 12.50
CA VAL A 480 -9.27 -6.67 12.69
C VAL A 480 -9.64 -7.32 14.01
N ASN A 481 -10.59 -6.72 14.75
CA ASN A 481 -11.06 -7.18 16.05
C ASN A 481 -9.95 -7.38 17.07
N ASP A 482 -8.82 -6.68 16.88
CA ASP A 482 -7.66 -6.72 17.77
C ASP A 482 -7.31 -5.32 18.31
N ASN A 483 -6.50 -5.29 19.34
CA ASN A 483 -5.93 -4.05 19.87
C ASN A 483 -4.88 -3.53 18.88
N LEU A 484 -4.73 -2.21 18.77
CA LEU A 484 -3.53 -1.65 18.13
C LEU A 484 -2.32 -2.06 18.98
N LYS A 485 -1.34 -2.72 18.36
CA LYS A 485 -0.18 -3.35 19.03
C LYS A 485 1.13 -2.75 18.53
N ALA A 486 2.08 -2.61 19.46
CA ALA A 486 3.44 -2.15 19.18
C ALA A 486 4.45 -3.25 19.45
N PHE A 487 5.35 -3.48 18.50
CA PHE A 487 6.49 -4.40 18.63
C PHE A 487 7.79 -3.60 18.60
N THR A 488 8.70 -3.87 19.53
CA THR A 488 9.99 -3.16 19.61
C THR A 488 11.00 -3.84 18.70
N LEU A 489 11.70 -3.05 17.89
CA LEU A 489 12.81 -3.48 17.05
C LEU A 489 14.13 -3.25 17.78
N THR A 490 14.82 -4.34 18.11
CA THR A 490 16.10 -4.31 18.84
C THR A 490 17.08 -5.29 18.19
N ASN A 491 18.31 -4.86 17.91
CA ASN A 491 19.32 -5.69 17.26
C ASN A 491 18.79 -6.34 15.96
N ALA A 492 18.05 -5.54 15.17
CA ALA A 492 17.42 -5.95 13.93
C ALA A 492 16.33 -7.05 14.04
N LEU A 493 15.83 -7.33 15.22
CA LEU A 493 14.72 -8.25 15.47
C LEU A 493 13.55 -7.53 16.13
N LEU A 494 12.34 -7.80 15.68
CA LEU A 494 11.12 -7.43 16.38
C LEU A 494 10.94 -8.32 17.62
N SER A 495 10.38 -7.76 18.68
CA SER A 495 9.96 -8.54 19.84
C SER A 495 8.96 -9.62 19.44
N THR A 496 9.07 -10.80 20.04
CA THR A 496 8.20 -11.96 19.75
C THR A 496 6.79 -11.83 20.32
N ALA A 497 6.53 -10.77 21.10
CA ALA A 497 5.23 -10.40 21.62
C ALA A 497 5.10 -8.87 21.62
N PRO A 498 3.87 -8.32 21.60
CA PRO A 498 3.66 -6.88 21.69
C PRO A 498 4.26 -6.31 22.97
N THR A 499 5.00 -5.21 22.87
CA THR A 499 5.55 -4.47 24.02
C THR A 499 4.59 -3.45 24.58
N ALA A 500 3.56 -3.07 23.80
CA ALA A 500 2.43 -2.26 24.22
C ALA A 500 1.21 -2.56 23.34
N GLN A 501 0.02 -2.30 23.89
CA GLN A 501 -1.24 -2.40 23.14
C GLN A 501 -2.29 -1.44 23.71
N THR A 502 -3.25 -1.05 22.87
CA THR A 502 -4.40 -0.25 23.29
C THR A 502 -5.32 -1.07 24.20
N ARG A 503 -6.21 -0.38 24.95
CA ARG A 503 -7.24 -1.06 25.75
C ARG A 503 -8.44 -1.51 24.94
N MET A 504 -8.71 -0.81 23.83
CA MET A 504 -9.80 -1.12 22.91
C MET A 504 -9.29 -1.92 21.71
N ALA A 505 -10.17 -2.68 21.11
CA ALA A 505 -9.97 -3.36 19.84
C ALA A 505 -10.65 -2.58 18.72
N PHE A 506 -10.08 -2.64 17.52
CA PHE A 506 -10.63 -2.02 16.31
C PHE A 506 -11.44 -3.06 15.54
N ALA A 507 -12.74 -2.77 15.34
CA ALA A 507 -13.60 -3.61 14.52
C ALA A 507 -13.15 -3.64 13.05
N TYR A 508 -13.73 -4.54 12.24
CA TYR A 508 -13.42 -4.59 10.80
C TYR A 508 -13.53 -3.19 10.14
N PRO A 509 -12.55 -2.79 9.39
CA PRO A 509 -11.39 -3.52 8.85
C PRO A 509 -10.10 -3.40 9.70
N GLY A 510 -10.16 -3.10 10.97
CA GLY A 510 -9.00 -2.73 11.77
C GLY A 510 -8.71 -1.23 11.63
N THR A 511 -7.45 -0.83 11.76
CA THR A 511 -7.03 0.57 11.60
C THR A 511 -5.63 0.66 10.98
N THR A 512 -5.41 1.69 10.18
CA THR A 512 -4.07 2.05 9.68
C THR A 512 -3.49 3.13 10.58
N PRO A 513 -2.45 2.83 11.39
CA PRO A 513 -1.82 3.82 12.25
C PRO A 513 -0.98 4.82 11.46
N SER A 514 -1.00 6.08 11.88
CA SER A 514 -0.11 7.14 11.39
C SER A 514 0.60 7.80 12.57
N ILE A 515 1.78 8.36 12.33
CA ILE A 515 2.61 8.96 13.39
C ILE A 515 2.83 10.44 13.09
N SER A 516 2.71 11.27 14.11
CA SER A 516 3.24 12.64 14.08
C SER A 516 4.30 12.83 15.15
N ALA A 517 5.39 13.52 14.83
CA ALA A 517 6.47 13.80 15.75
C ALA A 517 7.32 14.99 15.30
N ASN A 518 8.10 15.58 16.22
CA ASN A 518 9.17 16.51 15.92
C ASN A 518 10.51 15.76 16.01
N GLY A 519 10.99 15.24 14.89
CA GLY A 519 12.07 14.26 14.86
C GLY A 519 11.71 13.02 15.67
N SER A 520 12.47 12.72 16.72
CA SER A 520 12.20 11.63 17.65
C SER A 520 11.36 12.04 18.89
N ALA A 521 11.01 13.32 19.02
CA ALA A 521 10.32 13.87 20.18
C ALA A 521 8.83 14.09 19.91
N ASN A 522 8.03 14.11 20.98
CA ASN A 522 6.61 14.43 20.95
C ASN A 522 5.77 13.52 20.02
N GLY A 523 6.17 12.26 19.87
CA GLY A 523 5.45 11.30 19.04
C GLY A 523 4.01 11.09 19.52
N ILE A 524 3.10 10.93 18.56
CA ILE A 524 1.71 10.53 18.78
C ILE A 524 1.36 9.50 17.71
N VAL A 525 0.74 8.39 18.13
CA VAL A 525 0.14 7.41 17.21
C VAL A 525 -1.32 7.76 17.01
N TRP A 526 -1.71 7.94 15.76
CA TRP A 526 -3.08 8.24 15.36
C TRP A 526 -3.72 7.03 14.70
N ALA A 527 -4.99 6.81 14.99
CA ALA A 527 -5.78 5.73 14.43
C ALA A 527 -7.22 6.17 14.19
N ALA A 528 -7.83 5.73 13.10
CA ALA A 528 -9.25 5.98 12.83
C ALA A 528 -10.04 4.68 13.03
N GLU A 529 -11.16 4.78 13.75
CA GLU A 529 -12.15 3.72 13.87
C GLU A 529 -13.21 3.89 12.79
N ASN A 530 -13.46 2.83 12.01
CA ASN A 530 -14.50 2.80 11.01
C ASN A 530 -15.87 2.53 11.67
N GLY A 531 -16.95 2.96 11.03
CA GLY A 531 -18.31 2.68 11.45
C GLY A 531 -19.29 3.79 11.06
N ASN A 532 -20.57 3.59 11.42
CA ASN A 532 -21.62 4.60 11.23
C ASN A 532 -21.35 5.90 12.01
N MET A 533 -20.57 5.80 13.05
CA MET A 533 -19.98 6.90 13.80
C MET A 533 -18.48 6.60 13.92
N ALA A 534 -17.70 7.17 13.02
CA ALA A 534 -16.26 7.05 13.04
C ALA A 534 -15.64 7.79 14.22
N ALA A 535 -14.49 7.32 14.69
CA ALA A 535 -13.75 8.00 15.74
C ALA A 535 -12.28 8.16 15.36
N LEU A 536 -11.72 9.32 15.74
CA LEU A 536 -10.27 9.56 15.70
C LEU A 536 -9.70 9.34 17.09
N HIS A 537 -8.63 8.55 17.18
CA HIS A 537 -7.90 8.28 18.40
C HIS A 537 -6.46 8.79 18.30
N ALA A 538 -5.91 9.19 19.45
CA ALA A 538 -4.50 9.52 19.61
C ALA A 538 -3.94 8.77 20.81
N PHE A 539 -2.75 8.17 20.64
CA PHE A 539 -2.10 7.36 21.66
C PHE A 539 -0.65 7.78 21.89
N ASP A 540 -0.17 7.60 23.11
CA ASP A 540 1.26 7.67 23.44
C ASP A 540 2.03 6.56 22.71
N PRO A 541 3.12 6.84 21.98
CA PRO A 541 3.79 5.85 21.15
C PRO A 541 4.54 4.76 21.94
N ALA A 542 4.87 5.00 23.20
CA ALA A 542 5.62 4.05 24.01
C ALA A 542 4.71 3.05 24.74
N THR A 543 3.54 3.51 25.17
CA THR A 543 2.64 2.76 26.05
C THR A 543 1.30 2.41 25.41
N LEU A 544 0.95 3.05 24.28
CA LEU A 544 -0.38 3.04 23.65
C LEU A 544 -1.53 3.42 24.62
N ALA A 545 -1.19 4.23 25.64
CA ALA A 545 -2.20 4.89 26.46
C ALA A 545 -2.92 5.95 25.64
N GLU A 546 -4.25 5.97 25.71
CA GLU A 546 -5.07 6.95 24.97
C GLU A 546 -4.87 8.35 25.51
N LEU A 547 -4.54 9.29 24.61
CA LEU A 547 -4.41 10.72 24.87
C LEU A 547 -5.72 11.45 24.56
N TYR A 548 -6.39 11.03 23.48
CA TYR A 548 -7.59 11.65 22.98
C TYR A 548 -8.44 10.65 22.19
N ASN A 549 -9.75 10.85 22.26
CA ASN A 549 -10.75 10.14 21.48
C ASN A 549 -11.88 11.10 21.12
N SER A 550 -12.24 11.21 19.85
CA SER A 550 -13.25 12.14 19.36
C SER A 550 -14.66 11.87 19.89
N ASN A 551 -14.94 10.68 20.42
CA ASN A 551 -16.22 10.35 21.04
C ASN A 551 -16.37 10.88 22.48
N GLN A 552 -15.27 11.31 23.14
CA GLN A 552 -15.28 11.73 24.55
C GLN A 552 -16.02 13.05 24.80
N MET A 553 -16.13 13.92 23.78
CA MET A 553 -16.77 15.23 23.89
C MET A 553 -18.14 15.30 23.18
N GLY A 554 -18.77 14.15 22.99
CA GLY A 554 -20.09 14.06 22.36
C GLY A 554 -20.11 14.68 20.96
N THR A 555 -21.12 15.48 20.66
CA THR A 555 -21.32 16.04 19.30
C THR A 555 -20.28 17.06 18.88
N ARG A 556 -19.46 17.61 19.80
CA ARG A 556 -18.41 18.57 19.44
C ARG A 556 -17.45 18.02 18.40
N ASP A 557 -17.00 16.79 18.62
CA ASP A 557 -15.93 16.17 17.84
C ASP A 557 -16.41 15.04 16.91
N GLN A 558 -17.71 14.75 16.91
CA GLN A 558 -18.30 13.80 15.96
C GLN A 558 -18.17 14.30 14.52
N PHE A 559 -17.87 13.40 13.59
CA PHE A 559 -17.64 13.74 12.19
C PHE A 559 -18.34 12.83 11.17
N GLY A 560 -19.28 12.00 11.63
CA GLY A 560 -20.12 11.18 10.77
C GLY A 560 -19.58 9.75 10.57
N ALA A 561 -19.99 9.13 9.48
CA ALA A 561 -19.59 7.77 9.14
C ALA A 561 -18.16 7.76 8.54
N GLY A 562 -17.40 6.74 8.92
CA GLY A 562 -16.08 6.48 8.36
C GLY A 562 -16.16 5.60 7.10
N ASN A 563 -15.05 5.59 6.38
CA ASN A 563 -14.82 4.68 5.26
C ASN A 563 -13.91 3.54 5.69
N LYS A 564 -13.92 2.44 4.93
CA LYS A 564 -12.94 1.37 5.12
C LYS A 564 -11.53 1.87 4.75
N PHE A 565 -10.53 1.40 5.48
CA PHE A 565 -9.11 1.59 5.16
C PHE A 565 -8.62 3.04 5.20
N ILE A 566 -9.30 3.90 5.96
CA ILE A 566 -8.90 5.30 6.14
C ILE A 566 -7.57 5.38 6.87
N THR A 567 -6.71 6.24 6.36
CA THR A 567 -5.43 6.60 6.97
C THR A 567 -5.50 8.06 7.43
N PRO A 568 -5.42 8.35 8.74
CA PRO A 568 -5.31 9.73 9.20
C PRO A 568 -4.03 10.38 8.66
N MET A 569 -4.14 11.57 8.08
CA MET A 569 -3.01 12.36 7.61
C MET A 569 -2.77 13.51 8.58
N ILE A 570 -1.55 13.64 9.09
CA ILE A 570 -1.19 14.65 10.08
C ILE A 570 -0.13 15.57 9.50
N THR A 571 -0.38 16.87 9.52
CA THR A 571 0.61 17.88 9.15
C THR A 571 0.19 19.27 9.61
N ASN A 572 1.16 20.13 9.85
CA ASN A 572 0.97 21.57 10.16
C ASN A 572 -0.08 21.81 11.25
N GLY A 573 0.01 21.05 12.36
CA GLY A 573 -0.87 21.20 13.52
C GLY A 573 -2.31 20.69 13.33
N LYS A 574 -2.58 19.93 12.28
CA LYS A 574 -3.91 19.39 11.98
C LYS A 574 -3.86 17.90 11.68
N VAL A 575 -5.00 17.23 11.91
CA VAL A 575 -5.26 15.84 11.49
C VAL A 575 -6.44 15.86 10.54
N TYR A 576 -6.27 15.25 9.37
CA TYR A 576 -7.27 15.15 8.32
C TYR A 576 -7.72 13.70 8.17
N VAL A 577 -9.03 13.47 8.18
CA VAL A 577 -9.64 12.14 8.11
C VAL A 577 -10.70 12.13 7.01
N GLY A 578 -10.51 11.31 5.98
CA GLY A 578 -11.49 11.09 4.92
C GLY A 578 -12.79 10.48 5.47
N THR A 579 -13.93 10.87 4.93
CA THR A 579 -15.26 10.40 5.32
C THR A 579 -16.11 10.08 4.09
N THR A 580 -17.37 9.69 4.32
CA THR A 580 -18.30 9.37 3.23
C THR A 580 -18.72 10.57 2.37
N ASN A 581 -18.41 11.80 2.76
CA ASN A 581 -18.85 13.03 2.07
C ASN A 581 -17.95 14.24 2.33
N GLY A 582 -16.73 14.04 2.75
CA GLY A 582 -15.80 15.12 3.06
C GLY A 582 -14.57 14.69 3.83
N VAL A 583 -13.87 15.68 4.37
CA VAL A 583 -12.70 15.51 5.23
C VAL A 583 -12.96 16.16 6.57
N ALA A 584 -12.91 15.39 7.63
CA ALA A 584 -12.93 15.91 9.00
C ALA A 584 -11.56 16.48 9.37
N VAL A 585 -11.52 17.65 9.98
CA VAL A 585 -10.30 18.35 10.36
C VAL A 585 -10.26 18.54 11.85
N PHE A 586 -9.21 18.03 12.47
CA PHE A 586 -8.93 18.16 13.89
C PHE A 586 -7.69 19.02 14.12
N GLY A 587 -7.62 19.72 15.24
CA GLY A 587 -6.51 20.57 15.60
C GLY A 587 -6.68 21.18 16.98
N LEU A 588 -5.77 22.11 17.36
CA LEU A 588 -5.89 22.82 18.63
C LEU A 588 -7.10 23.74 18.60
N LEU A 589 -7.90 23.66 19.67
CA LEU A 589 -9.07 24.50 19.84
C LEU A 589 -8.63 25.94 20.14
N LYS A 590 -9.33 26.92 19.57
CA LYS A 590 -9.13 28.32 19.94
C LYS A 590 -9.65 28.51 21.37
N GLY A 591 -8.79 28.99 22.26
CA GLY A 591 -9.14 29.29 23.64
C GLY A 591 -10.15 30.44 23.76
#